data_1f84cfd9ca942e18aed1e1651ebfcb02
#
_entry.id   1f84cfd9ca942e18aed1e1651ebfcb02
#
_cell.length_a   1.000
_cell.length_b   1.000
_cell.length_c   1.000
_cell.angle_alpha   90.00
_cell.angle_beta   90.00
_cell.angle_gamma   90.00
#
_symmetry.space_group_name_H-M   'P 1'
#
loop_
_entity.id
_entity.type
_entity.pdbx_description
1 polymer ?
#
loop_
_entity_poly.entity_id
_entity_poly.type
_entity_poly.pdbx_seq_one_letter_code
_entity_poly.pdbx_strand_id
1 'polypeptide(L)'
;MTNLLLSSFMNQLVSAATQLSSRFPSFPCRVLAYRESVPSGLCGSYVSLSGEKTEHIVGLLSHPLGWETLSRSLDHDLPLAEPRGLVEGACEIGKIVADAFRSKLPDAAASIVGLPLFAEGMVSSGRRIELQAADIALGSSLVLLVLFSRSLETRPVMRSAGSPINGGAV
;
A
#
# COMPACT_ATOMS: atom_id res chain seq x y z
N MET A 1 -3.61 14.79 -15.88
CA MET A 1 -3.71 15.15 -14.46
C MET A 1 -3.65 13.95 -13.50
N THR A 2 -4.16 12.80 -13.88
CA THR A 2 -4.17 11.57 -13.04
C THR A 2 -2.76 11.10 -12.66
N ASN A 3 -1.79 11.14 -13.55
CA ASN A 3 -0.42 10.69 -13.31
C ASN A 3 0.37 11.50 -12.25
N LEU A 4 0.06 12.78 -12.05
CA LEU A 4 0.76 13.60 -11.07
C LEU A 4 0.32 13.31 -9.62
N LEU A 5 -0.96 13.01 -9.41
CA LEU A 5 -1.48 12.65 -8.09
C LEU A 5 -0.99 11.28 -7.62
N LEU A 6 -0.94 10.31 -8.54
CA LEU A 6 -0.47 8.96 -8.25
C LEU A 6 1.02 8.92 -7.97
N SER A 7 1.80 9.64 -8.75
CA SER A 7 3.22 9.87 -8.49
C SER A 7 3.45 10.48 -7.09
N SER A 8 2.55 11.35 -6.63
CA SER A 8 2.59 11.91 -5.27
C SER A 8 2.35 10.85 -4.20
N PHE A 9 1.36 9.96 -4.35
CA PHE A 9 1.11 8.89 -3.39
C PHE A 9 2.26 7.88 -3.32
N MET A 10 2.83 7.51 -4.47
CA MET A 10 3.99 6.63 -4.48
C MET A 10 5.21 7.26 -3.80
N ASN A 11 5.45 8.54 -3.99
CA ASN A 11 6.50 9.27 -3.29
C ASN A 11 6.26 9.31 -1.77
N GLN A 12 5.02 9.47 -1.33
CA GLN A 12 4.65 9.41 0.07
C GLN A 12 4.85 8.01 0.66
N LEU A 13 4.53 6.96 -0.10
CA LEU A 13 4.77 5.59 0.31
C LEU A 13 6.26 5.27 0.42
N VAL A 14 7.05 5.67 -0.55
CA VAL A 14 8.52 5.54 -0.51
C VAL A 14 9.10 6.28 0.68
N SER A 15 8.62 7.49 0.96
CA SER A 15 9.02 8.25 2.15
C SER A 15 8.64 7.54 3.44
N ALA A 16 7.46 6.91 3.50
CA ALA A 16 7.04 6.10 4.65
C ALA A 16 7.96 4.88 4.87
N ALA A 17 8.32 4.18 3.79
CA ALA A 17 9.26 3.06 3.87
C ALA A 17 10.67 3.50 4.31
N THR A 18 11.14 4.63 3.84
CA THR A 18 12.45 5.19 4.26
C THR A 18 12.49 5.56 5.73
N GLN A 19 11.35 5.92 6.33
CA GLN A 19 11.27 6.21 7.77
C GLN A 19 11.44 4.97 8.67
N LEU A 20 11.37 3.76 8.13
CA LEU A 20 11.69 2.55 8.89
C LEU A 20 13.10 2.62 9.46
N SER A 21 14.07 3.12 8.71
CA SER A 21 15.45 3.22 9.16
C SER A 21 15.66 4.11 10.37
N SER A 22 14.77 5.08 10.62
CA SER A 22 14.83 5.94 11.81
C SER A 22 14.31 5.24 13.08
N ARG A 23 13.43 4.27 12.95
CA ARG A 23 12.85 3.50 14.06
C ARG A 23 13.56 2.18 14.29
N PHE A 24 14.06 1.57 13.25
CA PHE A 24 14.67 0.23 13.24
C PHE A 24 16.03 0.28 12.57
N PRO A 25 17.13 0.29 13.34
CA PRO A 25 18.49 0.41 12.80
C PRO A 25 18.89 -0.69 11.83
N SER A 26 18.28 -1.88 11.95
CA SER A 26 18.53 -3.02 11.06
C SER A 26 17.86 -2.89 9.69
N PHE A 27 17.08 -1.84 9.45
CA PHE A 27 16.34 -1.60 8.22
C PHE A 27 16.75 -0.31 7.49
N PRO A 28 18.01 -0.13 7.11
CA PRO A 28 18.34 0.96 6.19
C PRO A 28 17.54 0.75 4.90
N CYS A 29 16.86 1.81 4.44
CA CYS A 29 16.00 1.76 3.26
C CYS A 29 16.54 2.68 2.18
N ARG A 30 16.65 2.16 0.96
CA ARG A 30 17.08 2.92 -0.22
C ARG A 30 16.26 2.51 -1.43
N VAL A 31 15.75 3.50 -2.16
CA VAL A 31 15.10 3.28 -3.46
C VAL A 31 16.15 2.94 -4.50
N LEU A 32 15.90 1.92 -5.29
CA LEU A 32 16.77 1.45 -6.37
C LEU A 32 16.21 1.82 -7.74
N ALA A 33 14.93 1.55 -7.98
CA ALA A 33 14.27 1.82 -9.26
C ALA A 33 12.76 1.89 -9.10
N TYR A 34 12.10 2.58 -10.02
CA TYR A 34 10.64 2.51 -10.17
C TYR A 34 10.28 1.51 -11.27
N ARG A 35 9.14 0.83 -11.12
CA ARG A 35 8.63 -0.17 -12.04
C ARG A 35 7.17 0.06 -12.37
N GLU A 36 6.77 -0.37 -13.57
CA GLU A 36 5.38 -0.36 -14.03
C GLU A 36 4.71 -1.73 -13.92
N SER A 37 5.48 -2.75 -13.55
CA SER A 37 4.99 -4.14 -13.44
C SER A 37 5.58 -4.86 -12.24
N VAL A 38 4.86 -5.86 -11.76
CA VAL A 38 5.27 -6.73 -10.67
C VAL A 38 5.81 -8.04 -11.25
N PRO A 39 7.07 -8.43 -10.95
CA PRO A 39 7.61 -9.72 -11.34
C PRO A 39 6.85 -10.89 -10.70
N SER A 40 6.85 -12.04 -11.35
CA SER A 40 6.33 -13.28 -10.77
C SER A 40 7.28 -13.85 -9.69
N GLY A 41 6.76 -14.76 -8.87
CA GLY A 41 7.57 -15.51 -7.89
C GLY A 41 7.88 -14.75 -6.60
N LEU A 42 7.28 -13.59 -6.37
CA LEU A 42 7.36 -12.86 -5.12
C LEU A 42 6.19 -13.21 -4.21
N CYS A 43 6.40 -13.07 -2.92
CA CYS A 43 5.37 -13.17 -1.89
C CYS A 43 5.52 -12.04 -0.90
N GLY A 44 4.47 -11.75 -0.16
CA GLY A 44 4.55 -10.71 0.87
C GLY A 44 3.22 -10.26 1.42
N SER A 45 3.24 -9.14 2.09
CA SER A 45 2.08 -8.58 2.75
C SER A 45 1.40 -7.52 1.91
N TYR A 46 0.08 -7.50 1.98
CA TYR A 46 -0.78 -6.46 1.46
C TYR A 46 -1.61 -5.87 2.57
N VAL A 47 -1.68 -4.55 2.64
CA VAL A 47 -2.46 -3.82 3.64
C VAL A 47 -3.35 -2.82 2.93
N SER A 48 -4.65 -2.89 3.17
CA SER A 48 -5.62 -1.94 2.63
C SER A 48 -5.70 -0.68 3.49
N LEU A 49 -5.88 0.46 2.83
CA LEU A 49 -6.19 1.73 3.48
C LEU A 49 -7.45 2.29 2.83
N SER A 50 -8.49 2.49 3.61
CA SER A 50 -9.78 3.03 3.14
C SER A 50 -9.97 4.42 3.69
N GLY A 51 -9.96 5.42 2.81
CA GLY A 51 -10.25 6.81 3.13
C GLY A 51 -11.59 7.24 2.55
N GLU A 52 -11.95 8.51 2.73
CA GLU A 52 -13.20 9.07 2.21
C GLU A 52 -13.17 9.26 0.69
N LYS A 53 -12.03 9.62 0.14
CA LYS A 53 -11.87 9.97 -1.28
C LYS A 53 -11.04 8.97 -2.06
N THR A 54 -10.22 8.19 -1.39
CA THR A 54 -9.29 7.25 -2.01
C THR A 54 -9.22 5.95 -1.24
N GLU A 55 -9.01 4.88 -1.97
CA GLU A 55 -8.59 3.60 -1.42
C GLU A 55 -7.21 3.26 -1.93
N HIS A 56 -6.40 2.70 -1.06
CA HIS A 56 -5.06 2.23 -1.40
C HIS A 56 -4.86 0.80 -0.92
N ILE A 57 -4.04 0.05 -1.64
CA ILE A 57 -3.47 -1.19 -1.14
C ILE A 57 -1.96 -1.06 -1.23
N VAL A 58 -1.30 -1.20 -0.10
CA VAL A 58 0.15 -1.20 0.02
C VAL A 58 0.63 -2.62 0.03
N GLY A 59 1.48 -3.00 -0.92
CA GLY A 59 2.13 -4.29 -0.98
C GLY A 59 3.63 -4.19 -0.74
N LEU A 60 4.16 -5.09 0.05
CA LEU A 60 5.60 -5.32 0.19
C LEU A 60 5.87 -6.76 -0.21
N LEU A 61 6.60 -6.94 -1.30
CA LEU A 61 6.88 -8.25 -1.90
C LEU A 61 8.37 -8.52 -1.94
N SER A 62 8.76 -9.75 -1.66
CA SER A 62 10.13 -10.23 -1.75
C SER A 62 10.15 -11.73 -2.01
N HIS A 63 11.34 -12.27 -2.27
CA HIS A 63 11.54 -13.71 -2.23
C HIS A 63 11.41 -14.24 -0.79
N PRO A 64 11.02 -15.51 -0.59
CA PRO A 64 10.89 -16.10 0.75
C PRO A 64 12.14 -15.93 1.62
N LEU A 65 13.34 -16.14 1.06
CA LEU A 65 14.60 -15.93 1.79
C LEU A 65 14.82 -14.47 2.22
N GLY A 66 14.35 -13.51 1.43
CA GLY A 66 14.37 -12.11 1.78
C GLY A 66 13.51 -11.83 3.02
N TRP A 67 12.33 -12.43 3.09
CA TRP A 67 11.45 -12.31 4.24
C TRP A 67 11.98 -12.99 5.49
N GLU A 68 12.63 -14.14 5.36
CA GLU A 68 13.30 -14.77 6.50
C GLU A 68 14.38 -13.87 7.09
N THR A 69 15.19 -13.24 6.24
CA THR A 69 16.23 -12.30 6.66
C THR A 69 15.64 -11.07 7.34
N LEU A 70 14.58 -10.48 6.76
CA LEU A 70 13.90 -9.31 7.32
C LEU A 70 13.22 -9.63 8.65
N SER A 71 12.60 -10.81 8.79
CA SER A 71 11.98 -11.24 10.05
C SER A 71 13.01 -11.38 11.17
N ARG A 72 14.17 -11.94 10.88
CA ARG A 72 15.27 -12.01 11.86
C ARG A 72 15.78 -10.62 12.25
N SER A 73 15.89 -9.71 11.31
CA SER A 73 16.28 -8.32 11.59
C SER A 73 15.23 -7.61 12.45
N LEU A 74 13.95 -7.86 12.21
CA LEU A 74 12.87 -7.31 13.03
C LEU A 74 12.91 -7.89 14.46
N ASP A 75 13.17 -9.17 14.61
CA ASP A 75 13.32 -9.81 15.93
C ASP A 75 14.51 -9.25 16.70
N HIS A 76 15.57 -8.85 16.00
CA HIS A 76 16.70 -8.17 16.62
C HIS A 76 16.32 -6.77 17.15
N ASP A 77 15.59 -5.97 16.35
CA ASP A 77 15.23 -4.59 16.72
C ASP A 77 13.99 -4.52 17.62
N LEU A 78 13.10 -5.49 17.50
CA LEU A 78 11.83 -5.58 18.26
C LEU A 78 11.63 -7.02 18.74
N PRO A 79 12.37 -7.46 19.77
CA PRO A 79 12.35 -8.84 20.21
C PRO A 79 10.99 -9.25 20.80
N LEU A 80 10.60 -10.49 20.52
CA LEU A 80 9.46 -11.19 21.13
C LEU A 80 9.96 -12.40 21.93
N ALA A 81 9.05 -12.99 22.73
CA ALA A 81 9.33 -14.22 23.48
C ALA A 81 9.69 -15.38 22.55
N GLU A 82 9.03 -15.45 21.38
CA GLU A 82 9.32 -16.40 20.31
C GLU A 82 9.66 -15.65 19.02
N PRO A 83 10.63 -16.15 18.21
CA PRO A 83 10.98 -15.52 16.94
C PRO A 83 9.80 -15.52 15.97
N ARG A 84 9.64 -14.43 15.22
CA ARG A 84 8.63 -14.33 14.17
C ARG A 84 8.94 -15.29 13.02
N GLY A 85 7.91 -15.93 12.50
CA GLY A 85 7.97 -16.58 11.21
C GLY A 85 8.03 -15.58 10.05
N LEU A 86 8.29 -16.10 8.85
CA LEU A 86 8.33 -15.31 7.62
C LEU A 86 7.04 -14.52 7.40
N VAL A 87 5.88 -15.15 7.55
CA VAL A 87 4.56 -14.53 7.35
C VAL A 87 4.30 -13.44 8.38
N GLU A 88 4.57 -13.71 9.65
CA GLU A 88 4.38 -12.75 10.74
C GLU A 88 5.28 -11.53 10.55
N GLY A 89 6.55 -11.73 10.21
CA GLY A 89 7.49 -10.66 9.94
C GLY A 89 7.08 -9.79 8.75
N ALA A 90 6.65 -10.41 7.65
CA ALA A 90 6.17 -9.69 6.48
C ALA A 90 4.91 -8.86 6.79
N CYS A 91 3.96 -9.42 7.52
CA CYS A 91 2.74 -8.72 7.92
C CYS A 91 3.03 -7.56 8.87
N GLU A 92 3.93 -7.74 9.83
CA GLU A 92 4.29 -6.68 10.78
C GLU A 92 5.00 -5.51 10.08
N ILE A 93 5.98 -5.79 9.23
CA ILE A 93 6.67 -4.75 8.45
C ILE A 93 5.70 -4.05 7.51
N GLY A 94 4.82 -4.79 6.83
CA GLY A 94 3.79 -4.22 5.97
C GLY A 94 2.85 -3.28 6.71
N LYS A 95 2.42 -3.66 7.90
CA LYS A 95 1.57 -2.82 8.75
C LYS A 95 2.28 -1.53 9.19
N ILE A 96 3.53 -1.63 9.61
CA ILE A 96 4.32 -0.46 10.02
C ILE A 96 4.46 0.54 8.86
N VAL A 97 4.75 0.05 7.65
CA VAL A 97 4.84 0.91 6.45
C VAL A 97 3.49 1.51 6.09
N ALA A 98 2.41 0.73 6.15
CA ALA A 98 1.06 1.21 5.85
C ALA A 98 0.60 2.27 6.86
N ASP A 99 0.86 2.11 8.15
CA ASP A 99 0.56 3.09 9.19
C ASP A 99 1.34 4.40 8.97
N ALA A 100 2.62 4.30 8.62
CA ALA A 100 3.44 5.46 8.30
C ALA A 100 2.95 6.17 7.01
N PHE A 101 2.54 5.41 6.00
CA PHE A 101 1.97 5.96 4.78
C PHE A 101 0.63 6.66 5.04
N ARG A 102 -0.25 6.06 5.85
CA ARG A 102 -1.52 6.67 6.25
C ARG A 102 -1.30 8.07 6.83
N SER A 103 -0.31 8.24 7.70
CA SER A 103 -0.05 9.52 8.35
C SER A 103 0.34 10.64 7.37
N LYS A 104 0.71 10.31 6.14
CA LYS A 104 1.07 11.25 5.07
C LYS A 104 -0.09 11.56 4.11
N LEU A 105 -1.20 10.84 4.22
CA LEU A 105 -2.36 11.05 3.35
C LEU A 105 -3.13 12.32 3.77
N PRO A 106 -3.75 13.04 2.81
CA PRO A 106 -4.54 14.25 3.11
C PRO A 106 -5.70 13.99 4.07
N ASP A 107 -6.29 12.80 4.01
CA ASP A 107 -7.43 12.35 4.84
C ASP A 107 -6.99 11.35 5.93
N ALA A 108 -5.78 11.50 6.46
CA ALA A 108 -5.18 10.57 7.42
C ALA A 108 -6.10 10.28 8.63
N ALA A 109 -6.79 11.29 9.16
CA ALA A 109 -7.67 11.15 10.32
C ALA A 109 -8.91 10.28 10.02
N ALA A 110 -9.40 10.29 8.78
CA ALA A 110 -10.56 9.50 8.33
C ALA A 110 -10.16 8.15 7.72
N SER A 111 -8.86 7.93 7.46
CA SER A 111 -8.37 6.71 6.83
C SER A 111 -8.26 5.56 7.83
N ILE A 112 -8.77 4.41 7.42
CA ILE A 112 -8.73 3.16 8.18
C ILE A 112 -7.69 2.23 7.56
N VAL A 113 -6.79 1.72 8.37
CA VAL A 113 -5.82 0.69 7.98
C VAL A 113 -6.42 -0.69 8.26
N GLY A 114 -6.48 -1.53 7.23
CA GLY A 114 -6.95 -2.90 7.33
C GLY A 114 -5.92 -3.84 7.98
N LEU A 115 -6.33 -5.08 8.17
CA LEU A 115 -5.41 -6.12 8.61
C LEU A 115 -4.50 -6.53 7.46
N PRO A 116 -3.22 -6.81 7.74
CA PRO A 116 -2.31 -7.31 6.72
C PRO A 116 -2.72 -8.72 6.26
N LEU A 117 -2.64 -8.93 4.95
CA LEU A 117 -2.84 -10.22 4.30
C LEU A 117 -1.52 -10.66 3.67
N PHE A 118 -1.06 -11.88 4.00
CA PHE A 118 0.07 -12.47 3.29
C PHE A 118 -0.41 -13.25 2.07
N ALA A 119 0.21 -13.03 0.92
CA ALA A 119 -0.12 -13.73 -0.32
C ALA A 119 1.13 -14.02 -1.15
N GLU A 120 1.05 -15.09 -1.93
CA GLU A 120 2.00 -15.38 -2.99
C GLU A 120 1.49 -14.80 -4.30
N GLY A 121 2.38 -14.14 -5.04
CA GLY A 121 2.04 -13.48 -6.29
C GLY A 121 1.34 -12.13 -6.12
N MET A 122 0.80 -11.64 -7.21
CA MET A 122 0.12 -10.36 -7.25
C MET A 122 -1.37 -10.54 -6.97
N VAL A 123 -1.89 -9.77 -6.02
CA VAL A 123 -3.34 -9.64 -5.82
C VAL A 123 -3.93 -8.93 -7.04
N SER A 124 -4.81 -9.62 -7.76
CA SER A 124 -5.54 -9.01 -8.86
C SER A 124 -6.59 -8.04 -8.31
N SER A 125 -6.42 -6.78 -8.61
CA SER A 125 -7.43 -5.78 -8.34
C SER A 125 -8.30 -5.57 -9.58
N GLY A 126 -9.61 -5.43 -9.39
CA GLY A 126 -10.57 -5.21 -10.47
C GLY A 126 -10.31 -3.95 -11.28
N ARG A 127 -11.09 -3.72 -12.30
CA ARG A 127 -10.96 -2.63 -13.30
C ARG A 127 -10.81 -1.24 -12.65
N ARG A 128 -9.87 -0.42 -13.16
CA ARG A 128 -9.58 0.98 -12.80
C ARG A 128 -8.76 1.18 -11.52
N ILE A 129 -7.81 0.33 -11.29
CA ILE A 129 -6.82 0.54 -10.24
C ILE A 129 -5.48 0.83 -10.92
N GLU A 130 -4.86 1.91 -10.54
CA GLU A 130 -3.53 2.25 -11.01
C GLU A 130 -2.49 1.59 -10.11
N LEU A 131 -1.55 0.90 -10.75
CA LEU A 131 -0.45 0.21 -10.13
C LEU A 131 0.82 1.03 -10.28
N GLN A 132 1.50 1.26 -9.18
CA GLN A 132 2.87 1.79 -9.14
C GLN A 132 3.74 0.88 -8.28
N ALA A 133 4.99 0.74 -8.63
CA ALA A 133 5.92 -0.08 -7.88
C ALA A 133 7.32 0.54 -7.83
N ALA A 134 8.06 0.21 -6.78
CA ALA A 134 9.46 0.59 -6.63
C ALA A 134 10.27 -0.55 -6.01
N ASP A 135 11.43 -0.82 -6.60
CA ASP A 135 12.43 -1.67 -5.95
C ASP A 135 13.11 -0.86 -4.84
N ILE A 136 13.11 -1.40 -3.65
CA ILE A 136 13.82 -0.84 -2.51
C ILE A 136 14.80 -1.88 -1.94
N ALA A 137 15.96 -1.43 -1.53
CA ALA A 137 16.80 -2.21 -0.63
C ALA A 137 16.32 -1.91 0.79
N LEU A 138 15.90 -2.93 1.51
CA LEU A 138 15.47 -2.85 2.91
C LEU A 138 16.34 -3.77 3.74
N GLY A 139 17.19 -3.21 4.59
CA GLY A 139 18.27 -3.97 5.20
C GLY A 139 19.16 -4.60 4.12
N SER A 140 19.39 -5.90 4.22
CA SER A 140 20.16 -6.69 3.23
C SER A 140 19.27 -7.35 2.16
N SER A 141 17.97 -7.08 2.15
CA SER A 141 17.01 -7.71 1.24
C SER A 141 16.48 -6.75 0.20
N LEU A 142 16.17 -7.30 -0.97
CA LEU A 142 15.45 -6.60 -2.02
C LEU A 142 13.96 -6.78 -1.80
N VAL A 143 13.22 -5.68 -1.73
CA VAL A 143 11.77 -5.64 -1.56
C VAL A 143 11.15 -4.82 -2.68
N LEU A 144 10.07 -5.31 -3.27
CA LEU A 144 9.24 -4.55 -4.17
C LEU A 144 8.11 -3.90 -3.37
N LEU A 145 8.11 -2.59 -3.35
CA LEU A 145 7.05 -1.77 -2.78
C LEU A 145 6.00 -1.53 -3.86
N VAL A 146 4.75 -1.87 -3.58
CA VAL A 146 3.66 -1.80 -4.55
C VAL A 146 2.55 -0.93 -3.99
N LEU A 147 2.01 -0.06 -4.83
CA LEU A 147 0.87 0.77 -4.50
C LEU A 147 -0.23 0.60 -5.54
N PHE A 148 -1.38 0.14 -5.09
CA PHE A 148 -2.63 0.22 -5.84
C PHE A 148 -3.43 1.39 -5.30
N SER A 149 -3.94 2.24 -6.18
CA SER A 149 -4.76 3.39 -5.77
C SER A 149 -6.01 3.49 -6.61
N ARG A 150 -7.12 3.81 -5.94
CA ARG A 150 -8.42 4.04 -6.57
C ARG A 150 -9.06 5.31 -5.99
N SER A 151 -9.51 6.19 -6.88
CA SER A 151 -10.36 7.32 -6.48
C SER A 151 -11.79 6.85 -6.25
N LEU A 152 -12.38 7.30 -5.16
CA LEU A 152 -13.77 7.05 -4.79
C LEU A 152 -14.68 8.21 -5.23
N GLU A 153 -14.34 8.94 -6.31
CA GLU A 153 -15.20 10.00 -6.81
C GLU A 153 -16.64 9.49 -6.97
N THR A 154 -17.50 10.01 -6.15
CA THR A 154 -18.95 9.83 -6.29
C THR A 154 -19.34 10.32 -7.67
N ARG A 155 -19.84 9.42 -8.53
CA ARG A 155 -20.53 9.82 -9.76
C ARG A 155 -21.56 10.86 -9.35
N PRO A 156 -21.60 12.03 -10.00
CA PRO A 156 -22.69 12.94 -9.78
C PRO A 156 -23.98 12.15 -10.04
N VAL A 157 -24.84 12.05 -9.03
CA VAL A 157 -26.18 11.51 -9.19
C VAL A 157 -26.83 12.41 -10.25
N MET A 158 -26.95 11.91 -11.48
CA MET A 158 -27.81 12.57 -12.46
C MET A 158 -29.18 12.59 -11.82
N ARG A 159 -29.55 13.75 -11.27
CA ARG A 159 -30.94 14.04 -10.97
C ARG A 159 -31.62 13.96 -12.32
N SER A 160 -32.43 12.92 -12.51
CA SER A 160 -33.36 12.87 -13.63
C SER A 160 -34.19 14.16 -13.56
N ALA A 161 -33.98 15.01 -14.54
CA ALA A 161 -34.81 16.18 -14.70
C ALA A 161 -36.24 15.65 -14.82
N GLY A 162 -37.06 15.91 -13.81
CA GLY A 162 -38.48 15.58 -13.83
C GLY A 162 -39.10 16.25 -15.04
N SER A 163 -39.66 15.45 -15.94
CA SER A 163 -40.47 15.93 -17.03
C SER A 163 -41.60 16.78 -16.45
N PRO A 164 -41.86 18.00 -16.96
CA PRO A 164 -43.04 18.74 -16.56
C PRO A 164 -44.27 17.99 -17.06
N ILE A 165 -45.11 17.58 -16.13
CA ILE A 165 -46.45 17.07 -16.45
C ILE A 165 -47.24 18.28 -16.96
N ASN A 166 -47.45 18.37 -18.27
CA ASN A 166 -48.39 19.28 -18.87
C ASN A 166 -49.80 18.78 -18.51
N GLY A 167 -50.40 19.38 -17.49
CA GLY A 167 -51.81 19.30 -17.22
C GLY A 167 -52.57 20.16 -18.23
N GLY A 168 -53.08 19.58 -19.30
CA GLY A 168 -54.05 20.20 -20.17
C GLY A 168 -55.41 20.24 -19.48
N ALA A 169 -55.92 21.46 -19.22
CA ALA A 169 -57.30 21.70 -18.85
C ALA A 169 -58.19 21.73 -20.08
N VAL A 170 -59.32 21.07 -20.01
CA VAL A 170 -60.54 21.40 -20.71
C VAL A 170 -61.67 21.39 -19.69
#